data_d51f3914f2a454cd2e4a27715efdb292
#
_entry.id   d51f3914f2a454cd2e4a27715efdb292
#
_cell.length_a   1.000
_cell.length_b   1.000
_cell.length_c   1.000
_cell.angle_alpha   90.00
_cell.angle_beta   90.00
_cell.angle_gamma   90.00
#
_symmetry.space_group_name_H-M   'P 1'
#
loop_
_entity.id
_entity.type
_entity.pdbx_description
1 polymer ?
#
loop_
_entity_poly.entity_id
_entity_poly.type
_entity_poly.pdbx_seq_one_letter_code
_entity_poly.pdbx_strand_id
1 'polypeptide(L)'
;MINTYKIFAIILMSMMIAISSCKKEVDGCTDSSAMNYLSDATSDDGSCIFAYNIAQGVWNITPNCEEYTIPVIGTTISLNDQLPETIDVQGAGNNLLYIEIGETQVNGTIDNDGNITVPKQTVSLDMGFGPMDIDVEGNGLINTSSTGSMDLIYSFEIEAIPGFPISESLDCSILLDK
;
A
#
# COMPACT_ATOMS: atom_id res chain seq x y z
N MET A 1 -71.06 -13.17 26.39
CA MET A 1 -70.61 -14.19 25.43
C MET A 1 -69.57 -13.57 24.53
N ILE A 2 -68.33 -13.93 24.71
CA ILE A 2 -67.30 -13.47 23.82
C ILE A 2 -67.43 -14.25 22.51
N ASN A 3 -67.62 -13.55 21.41
CA ASN A 3 -67.87 -14.15 20.10
C ASN A 3 -66.60 -14.96 19.69
N THR A 4 -66.78 -16.24 19.45
CA THR A 4 -65.67 -17.18 19.11
C THR A 4 -64.79 -16.68 17.97
N TYR A 5 -65.35 -15.91 17.05
CA TYR A 5 -64.60 -15.32 15.95
C TYR A 5 -63.65 -14.21 16.39
N LYS A 6 -63.96 -13.48 17.49
CA LYS A 6 -63.03 -12.46 18.06
C LYS A 6 -61.82 -13.11 18.74
N ILE A 7 -62.03 -14.28 19.34
CA ILE A 7 -60.91 -15.06 19.93
C ILE A 7 -59.99 -15.59 18.82
N PHE A 8 -60.57 -16.08 17.72
CA PHE A 8 -59.81 -16.56 16.55
C PHE A 8 -59.01 -15.44 15.90
N ALA A 9 -59.57 -14.23 15.78
CA ALA A 9 -58.87 -13.07 15.22
C ALA A 9 -57.69 -12.61 16.12
N ILE A 10 -57.82 -12.67 17.44
CA ILE A 10 -56.74 -12.32 18.38
C ILE A 10 -55.62 -13.35 18.32
N ILE A 11 -55.95 -14.65 18.20
CA ILE A 11 -54.95 -15.71 18.07
C ILE A 11 -54.19 -15.60 16.74
N LEU A 12 -54.86 -15.30 15.63
CA LEU A 12 -54.22 -15.08 14.34
C LEU A 12 -53.33 -13.85 14.36
N MET A 13 -53.72 -12.78 15.04
CA MET A 13 -52.95 -11.53 15.14
C MET A 13 -51.73 -11.69 16.04
N SER A 14 -51.79 -12.54 17.10
CA SER A 14 -50.65 -12.85 17.96
C SER A 14 -49.62 -13.76 17.27
N MET A 15 -50.08 -14.60 16.32
CA MET A 15 -49.21 -15.52 15.59
C MET A 15 -48.39 -14.82 14.50
N MET A 16 -48.85 -13.65 13.99
CA MET A 16 -48.12 -12.82 13.02
C MET A 16 -46.94 -12.05 13.62
N ILE A 17 -46.91 -11.84 14.93
CA ILE A 17 -45.83 -11.09 15.61
C ILE A 17 -44.63 -12.02 15.94
N ALA A 18 -44.80 -13.33 15.89
CA ALA A 18 -43.72 -14.29 16.25
C ALA A 18 -42.73 -14.60 15.14
N ILE A 19 -42.96 -14.08 13.92
CA ILE A 19 -41.96 -14.16 12.82
C ILE A 19 -41.12 -12.89 12.71
N SER A 20 -40.72 -12.29 13.85
CA SER A 20 -39.57 -11.42 13.89
C SER A 20 -38.37 -12.30 13.60
N SER A 21 -38.02 -12.41 12.33
CA SER A 21 -36.79 -13.05 11.86
C SER A 21 -35.64 -12.48 12.67
N CYS A 22 -35.15 -13.24 13.60
CA CYS A 22 -33.87 -12.97 14.26
C CYS A 22 -32.84 -13.01 13.13
N LYS A 23 -32.51 -11.86 12.54
CA LYS A 23 -31.36 -11.80 11.63
C LYS A 23 -30.16 -12.26 12.44
N LYS A 24 -29.52 -13.31 11.99
CA LYS A 24 -28.28 -13.78 12.62
C LYS A 24 -27.31 -12.59 12.59
N GLU A 25 -26.83 -12.21 13.76
CA GLU A 25 -25.78 -11.21 13.86
C GLU A 25 -24.53 -11.77 13.15
N VAL A 26 -23.93 -10.98 12.30
CA VAL A 26 -22.71 -11.30 11.59
C VAL A 26 -21.68 -10.30 12.07
N ASP A 27 -20.72 -10.81 12.84
CA ASP A 27 -19.60 -10.01 13.34
C ASP A 27 -18.56 -9.86 12.24
N GLY A 28 -17.92 -8.69 12.16
CA GLY A 28 -16.87 -8.37 11.19
C GLY A 28 -16.66 -6.88 11.05
N CYS A 29 -15.68 -6.48 10.24
CA CYS A 29 -15.44 -5.07 9.96
C CYS A 29 -16.58 -4.46 9.15
N THR A 30 -17.22 -3.41 9.69
CA THR A 30 -18.32 -2.68 9.04
C THR A 30 -17.89 -1.40 8.35
N ASP A 31 -16.62 -1.01 8.45
CA ASP A 31 -16.07 0.18 7.79
C ASP A 31 -15.66 -0.13 6.35
N SER A 32 -16.34 0.50 5.38
CA SER A 32 -16.09 0.29 3.95
C SER A 32 -14.73 0.81 3.47
N SER A 33 -13.98 1.54 4.29
CA SER A 33 -12.62 1.99 3.99
C SER A 33 -11.54 1.01 4.47
N ALA A 34 -11.93 -0.06 5.15
CA ALA A 34 -11.01 -1.10 5.61
C ALA A 34 -10.79 -2.16 4.53
N MET A 35 -9.57 -2.67 4.41
CA MET A 35 -9.20 -3.74 3.46
C MET A 35 -9.99 -5.04 3.66
N ASN A 36 -10.39 -5.31 4.90
CA ASN A 36 -11.17 -6.49 5.28
C ASN A 36 -12.64 -6.17 5.55
N TYR A 37 -13.18 -5.12 4.89
CA TYR A 37 -14.60 -4.80 4.97
C TYR A 37 -15.48 -5.98 4.60
N LEU A 38 -16.47 -6.27 5.47
CA LEU A 38 -17.44 -7.33 5.25
C LEU A 38 -18.84 -6.73 5.08
N SER A 39 -19.33 -6.71 3.84
CA SER A 39 -20.64 -6.08 3.51
C SER A 39 -21.84 -6.69 4.23
N ASP A 40 -21.73 -7.95 4.67
CA ASP A 40 -22.78 -8.67 5.38
C ASP A 40 -22.68 -8.53 6.91
N ALA A 41 -21.61 -7.88 7.42
CA ALA A 41 -21.48 -7.62 8.84
C ALA A 41 -22.58 -6.67 9.32
N THR A 42 -23.18 -7.04 10.45
CA THR A 42 -24.23 -6.27 11.13
C THR A 42 -23.77 -5.71 12.46
N SER A 43 -22.60 -6.19 12.95
CA SER A 43 -21.96 -5.79 14.20
C SER A 43 -20.46 -5.65 13.95
N ASP A 44 -19.89 -4.51 14.29
CA ASP A 44 -18.45 -4.28 14.21
C ASP A 44 -17.76 -5.03 15.38
N ASP A 45 -16.83 -5.91 15.04
CA ASP A 45 -16.05 -6.71 16.01
C ASP A 45 -14.67 -6.09 16.30
N GLY A 46 -14.37 -4.91 15.74
CA GLY A 46 -13.10 -4.22 15.89
C GLY A 46 -11.95 -4.83 15.07
N SER A 47 -12.25 -5.71 14.11
CA SER A 47 -11.24 -6.38 13.27
C SER A 47 -10.81 -5.56 12.05
N CYS A 48 -11.26 -4.31 11.90
CA CYS A 48 -10.97 -3.48 10.72
C CYS A 48 -9.46 -3.26 10.52
N ILE A 49 -8.99 -3.56 9.32
CA ILE A 49 -7.60 -3.38 8.89
C ILE A 49 -7.56 -2.24 7.87
N PHE A 50 -6.83 -1.19 8.20
CA PHE A 50 -6.66 -0.03 7.32
C PHE A 50 -5.28 -0.06 6.67
N ALA A 51 -5.24 0.01 5.34
CA ALA A 51 -4.00 -0.01 4.55
C ALA A 51 -2.98 1.02 5.04
N TYR A 52 -3.42 2.25 5.27
CA TYR A 52 -2.58 3.32 5.78
C TYR A 52 -1.89 2.98 7.11
N ASN A 53 -2.59 2.28 8.01
CA ASN A 53 -2.02 1.94 9.33
C ASN A 53 -1.00 0.81 9.23
N ILE A 54 -1.29 -0.22 8.43
CA ILE A 54 -0.40 -1.38 8.30
C ILE A 54 0.83 -1.10 7.43
N ALA A 55 0.75 -0.11 6.53
CA ALA A 55 1.89 0.31 5.71
C ALA A 55 3.00 0.95 6.53
N GLN A 56 2.68 1.58 7.66
CA GLN A 56 3.66 2.29 8.50
C GLN A 56 4.54 1.33 9.30
N GLY A 57 5.76 1.80 9.61
CA GLY A 57 6.77 1.09 10.38
C GLY A 57 7.92 0.57 9.52
N VAL A 58 8.78 -0.24 10.13
CA VAL A 58 10.00 -0.74 9.50
C VAL A 58 9.70 -1.94 8.63
N TRP A 59 10.17 -1.90 7.39
CA TRP A 59 10.10 -2.97 6.41
C TRP A 59 11.50 -3.37 5.96
N ASN A 60 11.74 -4.69 5.88
CA ASN A 60 12.88 -5.21 5.14
C ASN A 60 12.57 -5.10 3.65
N ILE A 61 13.56 -4.72 2.86
CA ILE A 61 13.40 -4.64 1.42
C ILE A 61 14.34 -5.61 0.72
N THR A 62 13.81 -6.27 -0.31
CA THR A 62 14.59 -7.13 -1.19
C THR A 62 14.45 -6.58 -2.61
N PRO A 63 15.43 -5.76 -3.06
CA PRO A 63 15.40 -5.17 -4.39
C PRO A 63 15.80 -6.20 -5.45
N ASN A 64 15.18 -6.09 -6.62
CA ASN A 64 15.53 -6.77 -7.85
C ASN A 64 15.45 -5.75 -8.98
N CYS A 65 16.49 -4.96 -9.11
CA CYS A 65 16.61 -3.85 -10.06
C CYS A 65 17.40 -4.28 -11.28
N GLU A 66 17.06 -3.72 -12.43
CA GLU A 66 17.87 -3.83 -13.63
C GLU A 66 19.23 -3.18 -13.44
N GLU A 67 20.21 -3.64 -14.19
CA GLU A 67 21.56 -3.11 -14.20
C GLU A 67 21.87 -2.45 -15.54
N TYR A 68 22.57 -1.34 -15.51
CA TYR A 68 23.01 -0.66 -16.73
C TYR A 68 24.51 -0.61 -16.82
N THR A 69 25.06 -1.15 -17.92
CA THR A 69 26.49 -1.03 -18.20
C THR A 69 26.75 0.13 -19.15
N ILE A 70 27.50 1.12 -18.70
CA ILE A 70 27.91 2.30 -19.50
C ILE A 70 28.81 1.83 -20.62
N PRO A 71 28.39 1.92 -21.90
CA PRO A 71 29.10 1.30 -23.03
C PRO A 71 30.54 1.78 -23.22
N VAL A 72 30.82 3.03 -22.88
CA VAL A 72 32.09 3.69 -23.15
C VAL A 72 33.18 3.31 -22.14
N ILE A 73 32.78 3.14 -20.89
CA ILE A 73 33.73 2.89 -19.78
C ILE A 73 33.61 1.47 -19.21
N GLY A 74 32.58 0.72 -19.61
CA GLY A 74 32.35 -0.67 -19.17
C GLY A 74 31.99 -0.81 -17.69
N THR A 75 31.61 0.27 -17.02
CA THR A 75 31.19 0.25 -15.62
C THR A 75 29.70 -0.05 -15.55
N THR A 76 29.32 -0.97 -14.68
CA THR A 76 27.90 -1.34 -14.45
C THR A 76 27.36 -0.54 -13.27
N ILE A 77 26.20 0.04 -13.46
CA ILE A 77 25.39 0.70 -12.43
C ILE A 77 24.39 -0.34 -11.93
N SER A 78 24.37 -0.57 -10.62
CA SER A 78 23.40 -1.45 -9.95
C SER A 78 22.82 -0.74 -8.75
N LEU A 79 21.49 -0.75 -8.62
CA LEU A 79 20.78 -0.23 -7.46
C LEU A 79 20.63 -1.27 -6.34
N ASN A 80 20.81 -2.56 -6.64
CA ASN A 80 20.57 -3.65 -5.70
C ASN A 80 21.42 -3.54 -4.43
N ASP A 81 22.65 -3.03 -4.54
CA ASP A 81 23.57 -2.86 -3.42
C ASP A 81 23.58 -1.44 -2.83
N GLN A 82 22.85 -0.52 -3.45
CA GLN A 82 22.82 0.90 -3.04
C GLN A 82 21.57 1.25 -2.24
N LEU A 83 20.50 0.44 -2.38
CA LEU A 83 19.31 0.61 -1.57
C LEU A 83 19.53 0.06 -0.15
N PRO A 84 18.94 0.67 0.89
CA PRO A 84 19.09 0.18 2.27
C PRO A 84 18.43 -1.19 2.43
N GLU A 85 18.88 -1.99 3.39
CA GLU A 85 18.24 -3.27 3.74
C GLU A 85 16.85 -3.08 4.36
N THR A 86 16.61 -1.93 4.99
CA THR A 86 15.35 -1.60 5.65
C THR A 86 14.94 -0.18 5.36
N ILE A 87 13.62 0.05 5.32
CA ILE A 87 13.02 1.39 5.25
C ILE A 87 12.05 1.56 6.41
N ASP A 88 11.95 2.78 6.96
CA ASP A 88 10.93 3.15 7.94
C ASP A 88 9.87 4.01 7.25
N VAL A 89 8.69 3.43 7.03
CA VAL A 89 7.57 4.09 6.39
C VAL A 89 6.78 4.86 7.44
N GLN A 90 6.67 6.17 7.25
CA GLN A 90 5.98 7.08 8.15
C GLN A 90 4.72 7.67 7.51
N GLY A 91 3.71 7.94 8.33
CA GLY A 91 2.47 8.55 7.89
C GLY A 91 2.46 10.05 8.12
N ALA A 92 2.11 10.83 7.08
CA ALA A 92 1.89 12.27 7.17
C ALA A 92 0.41 12.66 7.31
N GLY A 93 -0.49 11.68 7.47
CA GLY A 93 -1.94 11.88 7.48
C GLY A 93 -2.55 11.90 6.07
N ASN A 94 -3.88 11.84 5.98
CA ASN A 94 -4.61 11.88 4.70
C ASN A 94 -4.10 10.87 3.65
N ASN A 95 -3.75 9.65 4.10
CA ASN A 95 -3.20 8.60 3.24
C ASN A 95 -1.86 8.95 2.56
N LEU A 96 -1.16 9.95 3.06
CA LEU A 96 0.20 10.29 2.66
C LEU A 96 1.20 9.49 3.47
N LEU A 97 2.13 8.86 2.77
CA LEU A 97 3.26 8.12 3.34
C LEU A 97 4.56 8.77 2.89
N TYR A 98 5.61 8.59 3.68
CA TYR A 98 6.96 8.95 3.27
C TYR A 98 8.00 8.03 3.91
N ILE A 99 9.16 7.98 3.26
CA ILE A 99 10.40 7.39 3.78
C ILE A 99 11.51 8.44 3.69
N GLU A 100 12.51 8.31 4.53
CA GLU A 100 13.74 9.11 4.46
C GLU A 100 14.89 8.23 3.97
N ILE A 101 15.54 8.66 2.89
CA ILE A 101 16.74 8.03 2.35
C ILE A 101 17.86 9.08 2.39
N GLY A 102 18.80 8.93 3.35
CA GLY A 102 19.77 9.96 3.63
C GLY A 102 19.13 11.26 4.08
N GLU A 103 19.33 12.34 3.33
CA GLU A 103 18.73 13.66 3.58
C GLU A 103 17.48 13.93 2.71
N THR A 104 17.07 12.98 1.89
CA THR A 104 15.96 13.13 0.94
C THR A 104 14.72 12.38 1.42
N GLN A 105 13.57 13.04 1.35
CA GLN A 105 12.28 12.44 1.62
C GLN A 105 11.61 11.97 0.33
N VAL A 106 11.21 10.70 0.29
CA VAL A 106 10.42 10.12 -0.80
C VAL A 106 8.98 9.99 -0.34
N ASN A 107 8.06 10.60 -1.09
CA ASN A 107 6.65 10.67 -0.75
C ASN A 107 5.83 9.73 -1.62
N GLY A 108 4.76 9.20 -1.05
CA GLY A 108 3.77 8.39 -1.75
C GLY A 108 2.38 8.58 -1.16
N THR A 109 1.39 8.05 -1.85
CA THR A 109 0.01 7.94 -1.38
C THR A 109 -0.41 6.49 -1.33
N ILE A 110 -1.30 6.14 -0.40
CA ILE A 110 -1.89 4.80 -0.32
C ILE A 110 -3.41 4.92 -0.34
N ASP A 111 -4.08 4.05 -1.10
CA ASP A 111 -5.54 3.95 -1.07
C ASP A 111 -6.04 2.93 -0.03
N ASN A 112 -7.36 2.78 0.06
CA ASN A 112 -7.99 1.87 1.03
C ASN A 112 -7.75 0.38 0.71
N ASP A 113 -7.42 0.06 -0.53
CA ASP A 113 -7.12 -1.29 -1.00
C ASP A 113 -5.64 -1.67 -0.85
N GLY A 114 -4.81 -0.73 -0.38
CA GLY A 114 -3.38 -0.92 -0.17
C GLY A 114 -2.51 -0.57 -1.37
N ASN A 115 -3.09 -0.02 -2.47
CA ASN A 115 -2.28 0.42 -3.60
C ASN A 115 -1.52 1.69 -3.23
N ILE A 116 -0.21 1.66 -3.47
CA ILE A 116 0.69 2.79 -3.27
C ILE A 116 0.98 3.44 -4.63
N THR A 117 1.01 4.75 -4.64
CA THR A 117 1.49 5.53 -5.78
C THR A 117 2.62 6.45 -5.33
N VAL A 118 3.76 6.33 -5.98
CA VAL A 118 4.92 7.21 -5.81
C VAL A 118 4.96 8.14 -7.02
N PRO A 119 4.58 9.42 -6.86
CA PRO A 119 4.67 10.38 -7.96
C PRO A 119 6.13 10.65 -8.32
N LYS A 120 6.37 11.02 -9.56
CA LYS A 120 7.71 11.39 -10.02
C LYS A 120 8.30 12.47 -9.12
N GLN A 121 9.46 12.18 -8.53
CA GLN A 121 10.20 13.07 -7.65
C GLN A 121 11.69 12.79 -7.72
N THR A 122 12.50 13.80 -7.47
CA THR A 122 13.95 13.69 -7.52
C THR A 122 14.50 13.37 -6.14
N VAL A 123 15.37 12.37 -6.08
CA VAL A 123 16.10 11.95 -4.88
C VAL A 123 17.59 11.98 -5.15
N SER A 124 18.42 12.21 -4.13
CA SER A 124 19.87 12.13 -4.26
C SER A 124 20.35 10.77 -3.75
N LEU A 125 20.91 9.95 -4.64
CA LEU A 125 21.45 8.63 -4.32
C LEU A 125 22.90 8.54 -4.77
N ASP A 126 23.73 7.80 -4.01
CA ASP A 126 25.08 7.45 -4.43
C ASP A 126 25.06 6.14 -5.23
N MET A 127 25.30 6.24 -6.53
CA MET A 127 25.33 5.12 -7.46
C MET A 127 26.74 4.50 -7.60
N GLY A 128 27.62 4.76 -6.62
CA GLY A 128 29.04 4.33 -6.65
C GLY A 128 29.99 5.32 -7.33
N PHE A 129 29.49 6.48 -7.73
CA PHE A 129 30.25 7.58 -8.35
C PHE A 129 30.13 8.89 -7.55
N GLY A 130 29.54 8.86 -6.38
CA GLY A 130 29.11 9.99 -5.59
C GLY A 130 27.63 10.27 -5.76
N PRO A 131 27.09 11.17 -4.91
CA PRO A 131 25.67 11.50 -4.93
C PRO A 131 25.27 12.13 -6.27
N MET A 132 24.19 11.64 -6.85
CA MET A 132 23.58 12.16 -8.06
C MET A 132 22.06 12.25 -7.91
N ASP A 133 21.47 13.19 -8.64
CA ASP A 133 20.04 13.36 -8.67
C ASP A 133 19.40 12.31 -9.59
N ILE A 134 18.44 11.57 -9.05
CA ILE A 134 17.73 10.49 -9.73
C ILE A 134 16.25 10.74 -9.57
N ASP A 135 15.51 10.69 -10.67
CA ASP A 135 14.05 10.72 -10.61
C ASP A 135 13.53 9.32 -10.29
N VAL A 136 12.64 9.23 -9.30
CA VAL A 136 11.95 8.00 -8.92
C VAL A 136 10.45 8.18 -9.06
N GLU A 137 9.79 7.19 -9.63
CA GLU A 137 8.33 7.09 -9.70
C GLU A 137 7.89 5.63 -9.73
N GLY A 138 6.64 5.35 -9.42
CA GLY A 138 6.10 4.00 -9.55
C GLY A 138 4.90 3.73 -8.69
N ASN A 139 4.63 2.43 -8.52
CA ASN A 139 3.47 1.95 -7.78
C ASN A 139 3.86 0.77 -6.89
N GLY A 140 3.00 0.45 -5.95
CA GLY A 140 3.18 -0.69 -5.07
C GLY A 140 1.88 -1.18 -4.49
N LEU A 141 1.96 -2.24 -3.69
CA LEU A 141 0.82 -2.83 -3.01
C LEU A 141 1.25 -3.34 -1.63
N ILE A 142 0.53 -2.95 -0.61
CA ILE A 142 0.58 -3.60 0.70
C ILE A 142 -0.50 -4.68 0.72
N ASN A 143 -0.08 -5.94 0.72
CA ASN A 143 -0.99 -7.09 0.68
C ASN A 143 -1.53 -7.46 2.07
N THR A 144 -0.65 -7.40 3.08
CA THR A 144 -0.97 -7.74 4.47
C THR A 144 -0.20 -6.82 5.43
N SER A 145 -0.37 -7.02 6.72
CA SER A 145 0.41 -6.29 7.74
C SER A 145 1.92 -6.60 7.71
N SER A 146 2.34 -7.60 6.94
CA SER A 146 3.73 -8.06 6.89
C SER A 146 4.28 -8.29 5.48
N THR A 147 3.49 -8.11 4.42
CA THR A 147 3.95 -8.33 3.04
C THR A 147 3.48 -7.24 2.11
N GLY A 148 4.34 -6.85 1.19
CA GLY A 148 4.06 -5.86 0.14
C GLY A 148 5.05 -5.96 -1.00
N SER A 149 4.84 -5.13 -2.02
CA SER A 149 5.75 -4.99 -3.15
C SER A 149 5.70 -3.58 -3.72
N MET A 150 6.79 -3.18 -4.36
CA MET A 150 6.89 -1.92 -5.12
C MET A 150 7.49 -2.21 -6.48
N ASP A 151 6.97 -1.56 -7.52
CA ASP A 151 7.55 -1.50 -8.84
C ASP A 151 7.89 -0.03 -9.13
N LEU A 152 9.17 0.29 -9.15
CA LEU A 152 9.70 1.64 -9.27
C LEU A 152 10.54 1.77 -10.53
N ILE A 153 10.52 2.96 -11.10
CA ILE A 153 11.38 3.37 -12.21
C ILE A 153 12.31 4.45 -11.70
N TYR A 154 13.61 4.21 -11.84
CA TYR A 154 14.67 5.16 -11.51
C TYR A 154 15.25 5.71 -12.79
N SER A 155 15.09 7.02 -13.04
CA SER A 155 15.60 7.70 -14.24
C SER A 155 16.71 8.65 -13.85
N PHE A 156 17.82 8.61 -14.59
CA PHE A 156 19.00 9.42 -14.31
C PHE A 156 19.69 9.88 -15.60
N GLU A 157 20.51 10.90 -15.45
CA GLU A 157 21.36 11.40 -16.53
C GLU A 157 22.81 11.36 -16.06
N ILE A 158 23.68 10.75 -16.87
CA ILE A 158 25.13 10.70 -16.64
C ILE A 158 25.89 11.30 -17.80
N GLU A 159 26.92 12.03 -17.49
CA GLU A 159 27.85 12.60 -18.48
C GLU A 159 29.17 11.82 -18.45
N ALA A 160 29.15 10.61 -19.03
CA ALA A 160 30.34 9.75 -19.09
C ALA A 160 31.43 10.34 -20.02
N ILE A 161 31.03 11.15 -21.00
CA ILE A 161 31.89 11.92 -21.89
C ILE A 161 31.43 13.38 -21.83
N PRO A 162 32.29 14.35 -21.54
CA PRO A 162 31.94 15.76 -21.47
C PRO A 162 31.19 16.24 -22.73
N GLY A 163 30.00 16.83 -22.53
CA GLY A 163 29.13 17.30 -23.60
C GLY A 163 28.23 16.23 -24.26
N PHE A 164 28.25 14.98 -23.75
CA PHE A 164 27.42 13.89 -24.25
C PHE A 164 26.67 13.21 -23.09
N PRO A 165 25.57 13.81 -22.60
CA PRO A 165 24.76 13.19 -21.56
C PRO A 165 24.06 11.92 -22.07
N ILE A 166 23.99 10.92 -21.23
CA ILE A 166 23.26 9.68 -21.44
C ILE A 166 22.13 9.65 -20.41
N SER A 167 20.89 9.61 -20.91
CA SER A 167 19.70 9.48 -20.07
C SER A 167 19.20 8.05 -20.15
N GLU A 168 19.05 7.41 -18.99
CA GLU A 168 18.62 6.04 -18.87
C GLU A 168 17.58 5.88 -17.75
N SER A 169 16.87 4.75 -17.77
CA SER A 169 15.96 4.36 -16.71
C SER A 169 16.15 2.89 -16.38
N LEU A 170 16.02 2.55 -15.09
CA LEU A 170 16.10 1.20 -14.57
C LEU A 170 14.79 0.84 -13.90
N ASP A 171 14.22 -0.28 -14.30
CA ASP A 171 13.08 -0.89 -13.62
C ASP A 171 13.57 -1.63 -12.37
N CYS A 172 12.83 -1.47 -11.28
CA CYS A 172 13.18 -2.04 -9.99
C CYS A 172 11.93 -2.59 -9.29
N SER A 173 11.86 -3.90 -9.15
CA SER A 173 10.85 -4.56 -8.32
C SER A 173 11.41 -4.83 -6.93
N ILE A 174 10.70 -4.39 -5.91
CA ILE A 174 11.13 -4.49 -4.51
C ILE A 174 10.08 -5.30 -3.73
N LEU A 175 10.51 -6.36 -3.08
CA LEU A 175 9.67 -7.07 -2.12
C LEU A 175 9.83 -6.43 -0.73
N LEU A 176 8.71 -6.34 -0.02
CA LEU A 176 8.62 -5.76 1.32
C LEU A 176 8.14 -6.82 2.31
N ASP A 177 8.86 -6.99 3.43
CA ASP A 177 8.43 -7.84 4.54
C ASP A 177 8.76 -7.25 5.92
N LYS A 178 7.94 -7.64 6.93
CA LYS A 178 8.10 -7.26 8.35
C LYS A 178 8.38 -8.48 9.20
#